data_dc3fed039cb64b4f77af8d49e687a3e5
#
_entry.id   dc3fed039cb64b4f77af8d49e687a3e5
#
_cell.length_a   1.000
_cell.length_b   1.000
_cell.length_c   1.000
_cell.angle_alpha   90.00
_cell.angle_beta   90.00
_cell.angle_gamma   90.00
#
_symmetry.space_group_name_H-M   'P 1'
#
loop_
_entity.id
_entity.type
_entity.pdbx_description
1 polymer ?
#
loop_
_entity_poly.entity_id
_entity_poly.type
_entity_poly.pdbx_seq_one_letter_code
_entity_poly.pdbx_strand_id
1 'polypeptide(L)'
;MYVFEYDWRRSNERSAAMLAQFIEEKKREISRDHQIAEQNVEFDIICHSNGCLVARYFLRYGAQPLASTGANPSLDWRGAKGIRNLVMLAPPNGGSLEAVLNTKEGLRYFGFGYSPVVIGSFPSVYQLFPRKRHHALMGQDSQMLDPLDADFWEASQWGPFDPKEDPTLSLLLPGVSSRNERLAIVKEHVQKCMSHARRFQAALDQPASPPRSLKLWLFLGKDQPTASMYKQAEDGEWTVKKELLGDGQVVATSALMDESIGGLFADVSPRSPIAWSGVMMIFAKHLDLTRNDEFVTNLSFILDDQGILQGLR
;
A
#
# COMPACT_ATOMS: atom_id res chain seq x y z
N MET A 1 8.72 1.67 22.91
CA MET A 1 8.48 1.62 21.44
C MET A 1 8.94 0.27 20.92
N TYR A 2 8.15 -0.39 20.08
CA TYR A 2 8.47 -1.67 19.46
C TYR A 2 8.51 -1.48 17.94
N VAL A 3 9.40 -2.21 17.27
CA VAL A 3 9.50 -2.21 15.81
C VAL A 3 9.01 -3.55 15.31
N PHE A 4 8.03 -3.52 14.40
CA PHE A 4 7.53 -4.71 13.72
C PHE A 4 8.21 -4.84 12.37
N GLU A 5 9.01 -5.89 12.22
CA GLU A 5 9.71 -6.22 10.97
C GLU A 5 8.96 -7.33 10.23
N TYR A 6 8.86 -7.21 8.91
CA TYR A 6 8.21 -8.21 8.07
C TYR A 6 8.83 -8.27 6.67
N ASP A 7 8.67 -9.41 6.02
CA ASP A 7 9.07 -9.57 4.62
C ASP A 7 8.05 -8.88 3.71
N TRP A 8 8.36 -7.66 3.28
CA TRP A 8 7.49 -6.82 2.45
C TRP A 8 7.18 -7.42 1.06
N ARG A 9 7.93 -8.43 0.61
CA ARG A 9 7.70 -9.14 -0.66
C ARG A 9 6.46 -10.02 -0.60
N ARG A 10 6.09 -10.48 0.59
CA ARG A 10 4.90 -11.30 0.82
C ARG A 10 3.62 -10.46 0.78
N SER A 11 2.51 -11.12 0.56
CA SER A 11 1.20 -10.47 0.58
C SER A 11 0.90 -9.80 1.94
N ASN A 12 0.28 -8.61 1.89
CA ASN A 12 0.08 -7.75 3.04
C ASN A 12 -0.83 -8.36 4.12
N GLU A 13 -1.83 -9.17 3.76
CA GLU A 13 -2.68 -9.84 4.75
C GLU A 13 -1.91 -10.90 5.56
N ARG A 14 -0.88 -11.52 4.98
CA ARG A 14 0.02 -12.40 5.75
C ARG A 14 0.84 -11.60 6.74
N SER A 15 1.36 -10.46 6.33
CA SER A 15 2.07 -9.54 7.21
C SER A 15 1.13 -8.98 8.29
N ALA A 16 -0.14 -8.73 7.98
CA ALA A 16 -1.16 -8.32 8.95
C ALA A 16 -1.44 -9.39 10.00
N ALA A 17 -1.47 -10.67 9.60
CA ALA A 17 -1.61 -11.78 10.55
C ALA A 17 -0.39 -11.89 11.48
N MET A 18 0.83 -11.65 10.97
CA MET A 18 2.05 -11.59 11.78
C MET A 18 2.03 -10.37 12.72
N LEU A 19 1.53 -9.21 12.27
CA LEU A 19 1.36 -8.03 13.11
C LEU A 19 0.39 -8.32 14.27
N ALA A 20 -0.71 -9.03 14.00
CA ALA A 20 -1.66 -9.44 15.03
C ALA A 20 -0.98 -10.29 16.12
N GLN A 21 -0.17 -11.27 15.72
CA GLN A 21 0.60 -12.10 16.66
C GLN A 21 1.60 -11.28 17.47
N PHE A 22 2.32 -10.38 16.81
CA PHE A 22 3.29 -9.48 17.44
C PHE A 22 2.64 -8.58 18.50
N ILE A 23 1.49 -7.98 18.18
CA ILE A 23 0.75 -7.12 19.13
C ILE A 23 0.29 -7.92 20.35
N GLU A 24 -0.28 -9.12 20.15
CA GLU A 24 -0.72 -9.96 21.26
C GLU A 24 0.46 -10.46 22.13
N GLU A 25 1.62 -10.69 21.53
CA GLU A 25 2.86 -11.02 22.26
C GLU A 25 3.30 -9.84 23.13
N LYS A 26 3.39 -8.63 22.53
CA LYS A 26 3.79 -7.42 23.26
C LYS A 26 2.79 -7.02 24.34
N LYS A 27 1.52 -7.26 24.12
CA LYS A 27 0.46 -7.04 25.09
C LYS A 27 0.66 -7.90 26.35
N ARG A 28 0.94 -9.20 26.16
CA ARG A 28 1.24 -10.12 27.28
C ARG A 28 2.53 -9.75 28.01
N GLU A 29 3.57 -9.34 27.27
CA GLU A 29 4.84 -8.87 27.83
C GLU A 29 4.63 -7.65 28.73
N ILE A 30 3.96 -6.61 28.23
CA ILE A 30 3.65 -5.38 28.97
C ILE A 30 2.77 -5.68 30.20
N SER A 31 1.72 -6.49 30.03
CA SER A 31 0.81 -6.90 31.10
C SER A 31 1.58 -7.55 32.26
N ARG A 32 2.47 -8.48 31.94
CA ARG A 32 3.30 -9.16 32.94
C ARG A 32 4.30 -8.22 33.61
N ASP A 33 5.02 -7.42 32.82
CA ASP A 33 6.15 -6.62 33.30
C ASP A 33 5.67 -5.42 34.13
N HIS A 34 4.49 -4.88 33.84
CA HIS A 34 3.87 -3.74 34.56
C HIS A 34 2.73 -4.15 35.49
N GLN A 35 2.41 -5.43 35.60
CA GLN A 35 1.33 -5.98 36.45
C GLN A 35 -0.03 -5.30 36.19
N ILE A 36 -0.34 -5.02 34.93
CA ILE A 36 -1.63 -4.48 34.48
C ILE A 36 -2.41 -5.53 33.71
N ALA A 37 -3.73 -5.47 33.76
CA ALA A 37 -4.57 -6.40 33.00
C ALA A 37 -4.39 -6.20 31.50
N GLU A 38 -4.31 -7.29 30.72
CA GLU A 38 -4.09 -7.24 29.26
C GLU A 38 -5.11 -6.33 28.53
N GLN A 39 -6.36 -6.31 28.98
CA GLN A 39 -7.38 -5.45 28.40
C GLN A 39 -7.12 -3.93 28.57
N ASN A 40 -6.22 -3.56 29.50
CA ASN A 40 -5.85 -2.17 29.75
C ASN A 40 -4.57 -1.76 29.00
N VAL A 41 -3.94 -2.71 28.29
CA VAL A 41 -2.78 -2.39 27.41
C VAL A 41 -3.29 -1.85 26.09
N GLU A 42 -2.91 -0.64 25.78
CA GLU A 42 -3.25 0.03 24.52
C GLU A 42 -2.00 0.37 23.72
N PHE A 43 -2.15 0.43 22.41
CA PHE A 43 -1.07 0.76 21.47
C PHE A 43 -1.49 1.88 20.52
N ASP A 44 -0.49 2.61 20.07
CA ASP A 44 -0.56 3.46 18.89
C ASP A 44 0.28 2.80 17.81
N ILE A 45 -0.25 2.71 16.59
CA ILE A 45 0.45 2.15 15.44
C ILE A 45 0.88 3.31 14.54
N ILE A 46 2.19 3.39 14.28
CA ILE A 46 2.78 4.32 13.30
C ILE A 46 3.26 3.47 12.13
N CYS A 47 2.82 3.77 10.94
CA CYS A 47 3.16 3.03 9.74
C CYS A 47 3.56 3.95 8.58
N HIS A 48 4.40 3.44 7.70
CA HIS A 48 4.85 4.15 6.51
C HIS A 48 4.59 3.32 5.25
N SER A 49 4.15 3.99 4.17
CA SER A 49 4.03 3.40 2.84
C SER A 49 3.20 2.10 2.85
N ASN A 50 3.72 1.01 2.27
CA ASN A 50 3.08 -0.31 2.23
C ASN A 50 2.69 -0.83 3.63
N GLY A 51 3.47 -0.52 4.68
CA GLY A 51 3.15 -0.89 6.05
C GLY A 51 1.79 -0.39 6.52
N CYS A 52 1.30 0.71 5.95
CA CYS A 52 -0.02 1.22 6.28
C CYS A 52 -1.16 0.35 5.71
N LEU A 53 -0.95 -0.31 4.57
CA LEU A 53 -1.91 -1.28 4.05
C LEU A 53 -1.97 -2.54 4.93
N VAL A 54 -0.80 -2.98 5.45
CA VAL A 54 -0.71 -4.05 6.45
C VAL A 54 -1.48 -3.69 7.71
N ALA A 55 -1.23 -2.50 8.27
CA ALA A 55 -1.90 -2.02 9.49
C ALA A 55 -3.41 -1.84 9.28
N ARG A 56 -3.85 -1.28 8.14
CA ARG A 56 -5.27 -1.14 7.80
C ARG A 56 -5.97 -2.50 7.71
N TYR A 57 -5.34 -3.48 7.04
CA TYR A 57 -5.92 -4.83 6.97
C TYR A 57 -6.03 -5.45 8.36
N PHE A 58 -4.96 -5.37 9.16
CA PHE A 58 -4.95 -5.84 10.54
C PHE A 58 -6.09 -5.23 11.37
N LEU A 59 -6.25 -3.91 11.38
CA LEU A 59 -7.29 -3.25 12.16
C LEU A 59 -8.69 -3.73 11.79
N ARG A 60 -8.96 -3.91 10.50
CA ARG A 60 -10.27 -4.31 9.97
C ARG A 60 -10.60 -5.78 10.20
N TYR A 61 -9.59 -6.65 10.03
CA TYR A 61 -9.77 -8.09 9.93
C TYR A 61 -8.96 -8.92 10.93
N GLY A 62 -8.05 -8.30 11.70
CA GLY A 62 -7.13 -9.02 12.59
C GLY A 62 -6.22 -9.96 11.79
N ALA A 63 -6.13 -11.19 12.28
CA ALA A 63 -5.38 -12.28 11.63
C ALA A 63 -6.20 -13.09 10.61
N GLN A 64 -7.40 -12.63 10.22
CA GLN A 64 -8.23 -13.37 9.27
C GLN A 64 -7.52 -13.48 7.90
N PRO A 65 -7.40 -14.70 7.34
CA PRO A 65 -6.82 -14.86 6.02
C PRO A 65 -7.74 -14.29 4.95
N LEU A 66 -7.15 -13.78 3.88
CA LEU A 66 -7.89 -13.48 2.67
C LEU A 66 -8.12 -14.78 1.92
N ALA A 67 -9.37 -15.19 1.78
CA ALA A 67 -9.70 -16.42 1.07
C ALA A 67 -9.20 -16.41 -0.38
N SER A 68 -8.76 -17.56 -0.89
CA SER A 68 -8.36 -17.70 -2.29
C SER A 68 -9.53 -17.60 -3.27
N THR A 69 -10.72 -17.95 -2.80
CA THR A 69 -12.01 -17.86 -3.53
C THR A 69 -13.11 -17.51 -2.53
N GLY A 70 -14.23 -16.97 -3.02
CA GLY A 70 -15.41 -16.70 -2.19
C GLY A 70 -15.48 -15.27 -1.64
N ALA A 71 -16.25 -15.11 -0.56
CA ALA A 71 -16.52 -13.80 0.04
C ALA A 71 -15.29 -13.20 0.76
N ASN A 72 -15.27 -11.88 0.87
CA ASN A 72 -14.31 -11.18 1.72
C ASN A 72 -14.42 -11.64 3.18
N PRO A 73 -13.32 -11.56 3.96
CA PRO A 73 -13.38 -11.83 5.39
C PRO A 73 -14.39 -10.90 6.09
N SER A 74 -14.95 -11.36 7.21
CA SER A 74 -15.91 -10.56 7.98
C SER A 74 -15.24 -9.32 8.57
N LEU A 75 -15.75 -8.15 8.18
CA LEU A 75 -15.25 -6.86 8.65
C LEU A 75 -15.92 -6.51 9.98
N ASP A 76 -15.19 -6.67 11.08
CA ASP A 76 -15.68 -6.43 12.44
C ASP A 76 -14.72 -5.60 13.30
N TRP A 77 -13.67 -5.06 12.70
CA TRP A 77 -12.65 -4.25 13.38
C TRP A 77 -11.96 -4.97 14.56
N ARG A 78 -11.87 -6.30 14.51
CA ARG A 78 -11.30 -7.10 15.62
C ARG A 78 -9.85 -6.76 15.95
N GLY A 79 -9.06 -6.31 14.96
CA GLY A 79 -7.69 -5.85 15.18
C GLY A 79 -7.60 -4.46 15.82
N ALA A 80 -8.71 -3.72 15.88
CA ALA A 80 -8.72 -2.38 16.48
C ALA A 80 -8.85 -2.41 18.02
N LYS A 81 -9.11 -3.59 18.62
CA LYS A 81 -9.22 -3.71 20.07
C LYS A 81 -7.89 -3.40 20.76
N GLY A 82 -7.88 -2.36 21.60
CA GLY A 82 -6.66 -1.90 22.27
C GLY A 82 -5.73 -1.08 21.37
N ILE A 83 -6.23 -0.57 20.23
CA ILE A 83 -5.52 0.40 19.40
C ILE A 83 -6.23 1.74 19.47
N ARG A 84 -5.50 2.79 19.91
CA ARG A 84 -6.03 4.16 20.02
C ARG A 84 -5.85 4.94 18.72
N ASN A 85 -4.64 4.93 18.19
CA ASN A 85 -4.27 5.69 17.01
C ASN A 85 -3.64 4.80 15.93
N LEU A 86 -4.03 5.00 14.68
CA LEU A 86 -3.27 4.60 13.50
C LEU A 86 -2.76 5.87 12.82
N VAL A 87 -1.45 6.08 12.86
CA VAL A 87 -0.79 7.19 12.20
C VAL A 87 -0.15 6.68 10.91
N MET A 88 -0.68 7.11 9.78
CA MET A 88 -0.27 6.66 8.46
C MET A 88 0.57 7.72 7.77
N LEU A 89 1.78 7.35 7.36
CA LEU A 89 2.67 8.22 6.56
C LEU A 89 2.70 7.70 5.13
N ALA A 90 2.33 8.56 4.21
CA ALA A 90 2.37 8.29 2.77
C ALA A 90 1.76 6.93 2.35
N PRO A 91 0.59 6.54 2.86
CA PRO A 91 -0.02 5.27 2.51
C PRO A 91 -0.46 5.26 1.05
N PRO A 92 -0.12 4.23 0.25
CA PRO A 92 -0.68 4.06 -1.10
C PRO A 92 -2.09 3.46 -1.02
N ASN A 93 -3.02 4.16 -0.35
CA ASN A 93 -4.38 3.67 -0.12
C ASN A 93 -5.13 3.39 -1.41
N GLY A 94 -5.02 4.28 -2.39
CA GLY A 94 -5.56 4.13 -3.74
C GLY A 94 -4.64 3.36 -4.69
N GLY A 95 -3.44 2.99 -4.25
CA GLY A 95 -2.37 2.41 -5.04
C GLY A 95 -1.30 3.44 -5.44
N SER A 96 -0.25 2.99 -6.10
CA SER A 96 0.84 3.81 -6.62
C SER A 96 1.17 3.43 -8.06
N LEU A 97 1.22 4.41 -8.95
CA LEU A 97 1.63 4.19 -10.33
C LEU A 97 3.11 3.77 -10.40
N GLU A 98 3.95 4.24 -9.48
CA GLU A 98 5.34 3.82 -9.38
C GLU A 98 5.47 2.29 -9.19
N ALA A 99 4.54 1.64 -8.50
CA ALA A 99 4.54 0.19 -8.38
C ALA A 99 4.31 -0.51 -9.74
N VAL A 100 3.45 0.04 -10.59
CA VAL A 100 3.23 -0.44 -11.96
C VAL A 100 4.50 -0.24 -12.81
N LEU A 101 5.07 0.96 -12.77
CA LEU A 101 6.27 1.30 -13.54
C LEU A 101 7.47 0.45 -13.11
N ASN A 102 7.68 0.28 -11.80
CA ASN A 102 8.75 -0.57 -11.27
C ASN A 102 8.55 -2.06 -11.61
N THR A 103 7.33 -2.55 -11.69
CA THR A 103 7.05 -3.92 -12.13
C THR A 103 7.29 -4.09 -13.63
N LYS A 104 7.00 -3.04 -14.42
CA LYS A 104 7.21 -3.03 -15.87
C LYS A 104 8.69 -2.89 -16.24
N GLU A 105 9.45 -2.02 -15.58
CA GLU A 105 10.78 -1.60 -16.00
C GLU A 105 11.92 -2.05 -15.07
N GLY A 106 11.55 -2.66 -13.93
CA GLY A 106 12.48 -2.97 -12.85
C GLY A 106 12.64 -1.82 -11.86
N LEU A 107 13.19 -2.12 -10.71
CA LEU A 107 13.45 -1.16 -9.64
C LEU A 107 14.95 -0.96 -9.47
N ARG A 108 15.41 0.27 -9.48
CA ARG A 108 16.79 0.64 -9.12
C ARG A 108 16.79 1.38 -7.79
N TYR A 109 17.51 0.84 -6.82
CA TYR A 109 17.61 1.40 -5.49
C TYR A 109 19.05 1.32 -4.96
N PHE A 110 19.65 2.44 -4.58
CA PHE A 110 21.02 2.52 -4.05
C PHE A 110 22.09 1.77 -4.88
N GLY A 111 22.03 1.85 -6.20
CA GLY A 111 23.00 1.18 -7.08
C GLY A 111 22.73 -0.30 -7.34
N PHE A 112 21.73 -0.90 -6.68
CA PHE A 112 21.25 -2.24 -6.96
C PHE A 112 20.02 -2.18 -7.86
N GLY A 113 19.95 -3.10 -8.84
CA GLY A 113 18.82 -3.26 -9.74
C GLY A 113 18.08 -4.56 -9.48
N TYR A 114 16.77 -4.48 -9.35
CA TYR A 114 15.90 -5.64 -9.42
C TYR A 114 15.23 -5.65 -10.79
N SER A 115 15.38 -6.76 -11.51
CA SER A 115 14.72 -6.89 -12.81
C SER A 115 13.20 -6.95 -12.69
N PRO A 116 12.46 -6.63 -13.76
CA PRO A 116 11.01 -6.80 -13.82
C PRO A 116 10.51 -8.18 -13.36
N VAL A 117 11.22 -9.23 -13.72
CA VAL A 117 10.88 -10.61 -13.30
C VAL A 117 10.97 -10.77 -11.79
N VAL A 118 12.02 -10.23 -11.17
CA VAL A 118 12.21 -10.32 -9.72
C VAL A 118 11.12 -9.55 -8.99
N ILE A 119 10.85 -8.30 -9.40
CA ILE A 119 9.77 -7.49 -8.82
C ILE A 119 8.42 -8.16 -9.05
N GLY A 120 8.13 -8.63 -10.25
CA GLY A 120 6.89 -9.32 -10.61
C GLY A 120 6.70 -10.67 -9.89
N SER A 121 7.74 -11.20 -9.22
CA SER A 121 7.60 -12.39 -8.37
C SER A 121 7.03 -12.08 -6.96
N PHE A 122 6.91 -10.80 -6.56
CA PHE A 122 6.47 -10.39 -5.24
C PHE A 122 4.96 -10.13 -5.19
N PRO A 123 4.15 -10.93 -4.46
CA PRO A 123 2.69 -10.74 -4.40
C PRO A 123 2.26 -9.36 -3.88
N SER A 124 3.02 -8.76 -2.94
CA SER A 124 2.70 -7.45 -2.37
C SER A 124 2.70 -6.32 -3.39
N VAL A 125 3.56 -6.40 -4.41
CA VAL A 125 3.71 -5.34 -5.40
C VAL A 125 2.41 -5.12 -6.18
N TYR A 126 1.71 -6.19 -6.55
CA TYR A 126 0.40 -6.11 -7.21
C TYR A 126 -0.68 -5.52 -6.30
N GLN A 127 -0.56 -5.68 -4.99
CA GLN A 127 -1.47 -5.07 -4.02
C GLN A 127 -1.31 -3.54 -3.91
N LEU A 128 -0.17 -3.02 -4.40
CA LEU A 128 0.13 -1.59 -4.50
C LEU A 128 -0.36 -0.96 -5.81
N PHE A 129 -0.85 -1.74 -6.79
CA PHE A 129 -1.30 -1.19 -8.06
C PHE A 129 -2.52 -0.30 -7.87
N PRO A 130 -2.64 0.79 -8.65
CA PRO A 130 -3.82 1.66 -8.60
C PRO A 130 -5.09 0.90 -8.98
N ARG A 131 -6.23 1.34 -8.41
CA ARG A 131 -7.54 0.84 -8.84
C ARG A 131 -7.84 1.36 -10.24
N LYS A 132 -8.46 0.52 -11.08
CA LYS A 132 -8.88 0.93 -12.44
C LYS A 132 -9.67 2.25 -12.40
N ARG A 133 -10.58 2.41 -11.42
CA ARG A 133 -11.43 3.60 -11.26
C ARG A 133 -10.66 4.90 -10.95
N HIS A 134 -9.39 4.83 -10.57
CA HIS A 134 -8.53 6.00 -10.33
C HIS A 134 -7.80 6.48 -11.60
N HIS A 135 -8.07 5.88 -12.76
CA HIS A 135 -7.60 6.30 -14.07
C HIS A 135 -6.08 6.46 -14.21
N ALA A 136 -5.31 5.69 -13.43
CA ALA A 136 -3.86 5.79 -13.45
C ALA A 136 -3.22 5.14 -14.70
N LEU A 137 -3.94 4.26 -15.41
CA LEU A 137 -3.49 3.62 -16.64
C LEU A 137 -4.51 3.85 -17.75
N MET A 138 -4.10 4.54 -18.81
CA MET A 138 -4.96 4.98 -19.91
C MET A 138 -4.38 4.52 -21.25
N GLY A 139 -5.15 3.76 -21.99
CA GLY A 139 -4.85 3.41 -23.39
C GLY A 139 -5.15 4.55 -24.35
N GLN A 140 -5.05 4.23 -25.65
CA GLN A 140 -5.49 5.13 -26.72
C GLN A 140 -6.97 5.50 -26.54
N ASP A 141 -7.42 6.58 -27.15
CA ASP A 141 -8.79 7.09 -27.06
C ASP A 141 -9.31 7.27 -25.63
N SER A 142 -8.40 7.49 -24.68
CA SER A 142 -8.72 7.62 -23.26
C SER A 142 -9.41 6.40 -22.64
N GLN A 143 -9.19 5.20 -23.21
CA GLN A 143 -9.67 3.95 -22.64
C GLN A 143 -9.04 3.71 -21.26
N MET A 144 -9.86 3.49 -20.23
CA MET A 144 -9.36 3.09 -18.90
C MET A 144 -8.90 1.62 -18.93
N LEU A 145 -7.61 1.41 -18.73
CA LEU A 145 -7.03 0.09 -18.59
C LEU A 145 -6.97 -0.33 -17.13
N ASP A 146 -7.03 -1.62 -16.89
CA ASP A 146 -6.90 -2.17 -15.56
C ASP A 146 -5.44 -2.57 -15.30
N PRO A 147 -4.74 -1.95 -14.35
CA PRO A 147 -3.37 -2.34 -14.04
C PRO A 147 -3.22 -3.80 -13.60
N LEU A 148 -4.30 -4.42 -13.09
CA LEU A 148 -4.32 -5.83 -12.66
C LEU A 148 -4.81 -6.80 -13.76
N ASP A 149 -4.76 -6.42 -15.02
CA ASP A 149 -5.11 -7.28 -16.16
C ASP A 149 -3.87 -8.03 -16.68
N ALA A 150 -3.73 -9.29 -16.32
CA ALA A 150 -2.58 -10.12 -16.69
C ALA A 150 -2.50 -10.38 -18.21
N ASP A 151 -3.64 -10.47 -18.90
CA ASP A 151 -3.66 -10.67 -20.35
C ASP A 151 -3.20 -9.42 -21.09
N PHE A 152 -3.52 -8.22 -20.56
CA PHE A 152 -2.99 -6.97 -21.06
C PHE A 152 -1.45 -6.91 -20.88
N TRP A 153 -0.91 -7.30 -19.72
CA TRP A 153 0.53 -7.31 -19.47
C TRP A 153 1.27 -8.26 -20.42
N GLU A 154 0.72 -9.45 -20.64
CA GLU A 154 1.28 -10.44 -21.59
C GLU A 154 1.26 -9.91 -23.01
N ALA A 155 0.10 -9.42 -23.49
CA ALA A 155 -0.05 -8.89 -24.85
C ALA A 155 0.86 -7.69 -25.12
N SER A 156 1.09 -6.85 -24.09
CA SER A 156 1.97 -5.69 -24.15
C SER A 156 3.45 -6.04 -23.93
N GLN A 157 3.77 -7.28 -23.61
CA GLN A 157 5.11 -7.75 -23.26
C GLN A 157 5.74 -6.91 -22.12
N TRP A 158 4.96 -6.60 -21.10
CA TRP A 158 5.40 -5.79 -19.97
C TRP A 158 5.97 -6.63 -18.82
N GLY A 159 6.98 -6.07 -18.18
CA GLY A 159 7.52 -6.64 -16.96
C GLY A 159 8.04 -8.07 -17.14
N PRO A 160 7.52 -9.06 -16.39
CA PRO A 160 7.95 -10.45 -16.50
C PRO A 160 7.73 -11.10 -17.88
N PHE A 161 6.92 -10.49 -18.75
CA PHE A 161 6.64 -10.97 -20.10
C PHE A 161 7.56 -10.37 -21.16
N ASP A 162 8.40 -9.38 -20.80
CA ASP A 162 9.38 -8.80 -21.75
C ASP A 162 10.34 -9.91 -22.22
N PRO A 163 10.51 -10.09 -23.55
CA PRO A 163 11.47 -11.05 -24.08
C PRO A 163 12.91 -10.87 -23.56
N LYS A 164 13.29 -9.65 -23.17
CA LYS A 164 14.61 -9.33 -22.60
C LYS A 164 14.82 -9.98 -21.22
N GLU A 165 13.76 -10.36 -20.54
CA GLU A 165 13.79 -10.98 -19.21
C GLU A 165 14.01 -12.51 -19.25
N ASP A 166 14.02 -13.13 -20.43
CA ASP A 166 14.19 -14.59 -20.55
C ASP A 166 15.49 -15.14 -19.89
N PRO A 167 16.64 -14.46 -19.93
CA PRO A 167 17.82 -14.88 -19.18
C PRO A 167 17.57 -14.93 -17.67
N THR A 168 16.90 -13.93 -17.11
CA THR A 168 16.55 -13.88 -15.68
C THR A 168 15.54 -14.99 -15.32
N LEU A 169 14.55 -15.19 -16.18
CA LEU A 169 13.59 -16.30 -16.00
C LEU A 169 14.27 -17.66 -16.00
N SER A 170 15.25 -17.87 -16.88
CA SER A 170 16.03 -19.11 -16.94
C SER A 170 16.82 -19.37 -15.64
N LEU A 171 17.34 -18.31 -15.02
CA LEU A 171 18.03 -18.40 -13.72
C LEU A 171 17.06 -18.72 -12.56
N LEU A 172 15.86 -18.15 -12.59
CA LEU A 172 14.85 -18.35 -11.54
C LEU A 172 14.12 -19.70 -11.68
N LEU A 173 14.08 -20.27 -12.89
CA LEU A 173 13.42 -21.53 -13.22
C LEU A 173 14.40 -22.52 -13.88
N PRO A 174 15.50 -22.90 -13.17
CA PRO A 174 16.61 -23.65 -13.79
C PRO A 174 16.21 -25.05 -14.29
N GLY A 175 15.08 -25.60 -13.79
CA GLY A 175 14.55 -26.90 -14.24
C GLY A 175 13.65 -26.84 -15.47
N VAL A 176 13.37 -25.61 -16.00
CA VAL A 176 12.45 -25.40 -17.12
C VAL A 176 13.23 -24.92 -18.35
N SER A 177 13.45 -25.81 -19.29
CA SER A 177 14.29 -25.53 -20.47
C SER A 177 13.59 -24.67 -21.54
N SER A 178 12.28 -24.87 -21.73
CA SER A 178 11.49 -24.18 -22.73
C SER A 178 11.07 -22.78 -22.26
N ARG A 179 11.30 -21.77 -23.09
CA ARG A 179 10.80 -20.40 -22.85
C ARG A 179 9.28 -20.36 -22.72
N ASN A 180 8.57 -21.11 -23.56
CA ASN A 180 7.11 -21.15 -23.51
C ASN A 180 6.58 -21.73 -22.19
N GLU A 181 7.24 -22.76 -21.66
CA GLU A 181 6.90 -23.31 -20.33
C GLU A 181 7.20 -22.29 -19.22
N ARG A 182 8.35 -21.58 -19.27
CA ARG A 182 8.65 -20.51 -18.31
C ARG A 182 7.59 -19.42 -18.35
N LEU A 183 7.18 -18.97 -19.55
CA LEU A 183 6.13 -17.96 -19.71
C LEU A 183 4.77 -18.45 -19.20
N ALA A 184 4.42 -19.73 -19.38
CA ALA A 184 3.20 -20.30 -18.81
C ALA A 184 3.21 -20.25 -17.27
N ILE A 185 4.34 -20.57 -16.63
CA ILE A 185 4.51 -20.47 -15.19
C ILE A 185 4.40 -19.02 -14.71
N VAL A 186 5.04 -18.08 -15.43
CA VAL A 186 4.95 -16.66 -15.15
C VAL A 186 3.51 -16.17 -15.26
N LYS A 187 2.80 -16.51 -16.31
CA LYS A 187 1.41 -16.13 -16.52
C LYS A 187 0.52 -16.62 -15.38
N GLU A 188 0.65 -17.87 -15.01
CA GLU A 188 -0.11 -18.44 -13.88
C GLU A 188 0.19 -17.71 -12.57
N HIS A 189 1.48 -17.40 -12.29
CA HIS A 189 1.88 -16.67 -11.10
C HIS A 189 1.31 -15.24 -11.08
N VAL A 190 1.47 -14.50 -12.17
CA VAL A 190 0.96 -13.13 -12.30
C VAL A 190 -0.56 -13.08 -12.16
N GLN A 191 -1.29 -13.99 -12.82
CA GLN A 191 -2.75 -14.10 -12.69
C GLN A 191 -3.18 -14.36 -11.24
N LYS A 192 -2.50 -15.26 -10.54
CA LYS A 192 -2.75 -15.53 -9.10
C LYS A 192 -2.50 -14.29 -8.26
N CYS A 193 -1.36 -13.62 -8.45
CA CYS A 193 -1.02 -12.41 -7.70
C CYS A 193 -2.01 -11.27 -7.96
N MET A 194 -2.37 -11.01 -9.21
CA MET A 194 -3.32 -9.95 -9.58
C MET A 194 -4.73 -10.26 -9.09
N SER A 195 -5.19 -11.50 -9.21
CA SER A 195 -6.47 -11.93 -8.65
C SER A 195 -6.51 -11.78 -7.12
N HIS A 196 -5.41 -12.11 -6.45
CA HIS A 196 -5.27 -11.94 -5.01
C HIS A 196 -5.25 -10.46 -4.61
N ALA A 197 -4.52 -9.62 -5.38
CA ALA A 197 -4.48 -8.18 -5.18
C ALA A 197 -5.86 -7.53 -5.31
N ARG A 198 -6.67 -7.92 -6.29
CA ARG A 198 -8.07 -7.45 -6.43
C ARG A 198 -8.89 -7.73 -5.17
N ARG A 199 -8.77 -8.93 -4.62
CA ARG A 199 -9.50 -9.29 -3.38
C ARG A 199 -8.99 -8.51 -2.17
N PHE A 200 -7.68 -8.34 -2.05
CA PHE A 200 -7.08 -7.52 -0.99
C PHE A 200 -7.57 -6.07 -1.08
N GLN A 201 -7.55 -5.49 -2.27
CA GLN A 201 -8.07 -4.15 -2.52
C GLN A 201 -9.57 -4.07 -2.18
N ALA A 202 -10.38 -5.01 -2.63
CA ALA A 202 -11.81 -5.06 -2.32
C ALA A 202 -12.08 -5.14 -0.81
N ALA A 203 -11.26 -5.90 -0.07
CA ALA A 203 -11.36 -5.95 1.39
C ALA A 203 -11.03 -4.60 2.03
N LEU A 204 -9.98 -3.89 1.59
CA LEU A 204 -9.64 -2.56 2.10
C LEU A 204 -10.64 -1.49 1.68
N ASP A 205 -11.29 -1.65 0.54
CA ASP A 205 -12.24 -0.69 -0.03
C ASP A 205 -13.67 -0.89 0.51
N GLN A 206 -13.95 -2.00 1.22
CA GLN A 206 -15.26 -2.24 1.83
C GLN A 206 -15.62 -1.10 2.79
N PRO A 207 -16.74 -0.38 2.58
CA PRO A 207 -17.14 0.73 3.44
C PRO A 207 -17.39 0.28 4.87
N ALA A 208 -16.77 0.92 5.84
CA ALA A 208 -17.06 0.72 7.26
C ALA A 208 -16.46 1.85 8.09
N SER A 209 -17.24 2.35 9.05
CA SER A 209 -16.74 3.31 10.03
C SER A 209 -15.88 2.61 11.08
N PRO A 210 -14.76 3.19 11.49
CA PRO A 210 -13.95 2.67 12.58
C PRO A 210 -14.70 2.80 13.92
N PRO A 211 -14.36 1.98 14.95
CA PRO A 211 -14.81 2.21 16.31
C PRO A 211 -14.47 3.62 16.78
N ARG A 212 -15.32 4.21 17.63
CA ARG A 212 -15.12 5.59 18.15
C ARG A 212 -13.79 5.78 18.89
N SER A 213 -13.27 4.71 19.49
CA SER A 213 -11.98 4.70 20.21
C SER A 213 -10.76 4.75 19.29
N LEU A 214 -10.91 4.40 18.01
CA LEU A 214 -9.81 4.39 17.05
C LEU A 214 -9.78 5.70 16.26
N LYS A 215 -8.65 6.38 16.31
CA LYS A 215 -8.37 7.58 15.50
C LYS A 215 -7.47 7.24 14.32
N LEU A 216 -7.81 7.76 13.13
CA LEU A 216 -7.05 7.54 11.90
C LEU A 216 -6.42 8.87 11.45
N TRP A 217 -5.09 8.93 11.47
CA TRP A 217 -4.33 10.11 11.13
C TRP A 217 -3.55 9.90 9.83
N LEU A 218 -3.56 10.88 8.96
CA LEU A 218 -2.85 10.83 7.69
C LEU A 218 -1.80 11.94 7.61
N PHE A 219 -0.58 11.54 7.30
CA PHE A 219 0.50 12.42 6.85
C PHE A 219 0.84 12.09 5.41
N LEU A 220 0.71 13.05 4.53
CA LEU A 220 1.04 12.89 3.12
C LEU A 220 2.06 13.94 2.67
N GLY A 221 2.94 13.55 1.76
CA GLY A 221 3.90 14.45 1.17
C GLY A 221 3.29 15.26 0.03
N LYS A 222 3.80 16.47 -0.17
CA LYS A 222 3.44 17.35 -1.29
C LYS A 222 4.68 18.00 -1.89
N ASP A 223 4.49 18.64 -3.03
CA ASP A 223 5.50 19.40 -3.76
C ASP A 223 6.64 18.56 -4.35
N GLN A 224 6.37 17.26 -4.58
CA GLN A 224 7.29 16.39 -5.30
C GLN A 224 6.63 15.90 -6.60
N PRO A 225 7.31 16.01 -7.76
CA PRO A 225 6.80 15.45 -9.00
C PRO A 225 6.53 13.96 -8.88
N THR A 226 5.25 13.57 -8.84
CA THR A 226 4.79 12.21 -8.57
C THR A 226 4.00 11.69 -9.78
N ALA A 227 4.33 10.49 -10.24
CA ALA A 227 3.62 9.84 -11.34
C ALA A 227 2.16 9.60 -10.96
N SER A 228 1.24 10.18 -11.75
CA SER A 228 -0.21 10.12 -11.51
C SER A 228 -0.95 9.34 -12.59
N MET A 229 -0.47 9.39 -13.83
CA MET A 229 -1.09 8.71 -14.96
C MET A 229 -0.02 8.22 -15.94
N TYR A 230 -0.21 7.01 -16.45
CA TYR A 230 0.56 6.43 -17.56
C TYR A 230 -0.38 6.28 -18.73
N LYS A 231 -0.15 7.05 -19.79
CA LYS A 231 -1.07 7.17 -20.93
C LYS A 231 -0.36 6.80 -22.22
N GLN A 232 -1.06 6.03 -23.04
CA GLN A 232 -0.66 5.75 -24.41
C GLN A 232 -1.14 6.85 -25.36
N ALA A 233 -0.22 7.42 -26.12
CA ALA A 233 -0.51 8.40 -27.16
C ALA A 233 -1.02 7.70 -28.44
N GLU A 234 -1.50 8.49 -29.40
CA GLU A 234 -2.03 7.98 -30.69
C GLU A 234 -0.98 7.23 -31.51
N ASP A 235 0.29 7.61 -31.40
CA ASP A 235 1.42 6.94 -32.03
C ASP A 235 1.84 5.64 -31.34
N GLY A 236 1.18 5.27 -30.25
CA GLY A 236 1.45 4.07 -29.45
C GLY A 236 2.47 4.26 -28.34
N GLU A 237 3.14 5.41 -28.26
CA GLU A 237 4.13 5.69 -27.23
C GLU A 237 3.46 5.92 -25.86
N TRP A 238 4.13 5.47 -24.80
CA TRP A 238 3.65 5.60 -23.44
C TRP A 238 4.34 6.77 -22.72
N THR A 239 3.56 7.66 -22.14
CA THR A 239 4.03 8.84 -21.40
C THR A 239 3.54 8.87 -19.97
N VAL A 240 4.39 9.34 -19.05
CA VAL A 240 4.05 9.52 -17.64
C VAL A 240 3.66 10.98 -17.40
N LYS A 241 2.42 11.20 -16.94
CA LYS A 241 2.00 12.47 -16.36
C LYS A 241 2.39 12.51 -14.88
N LYS A 242 2.95 13.64 -14.44
CA LYS A 242 3.31 13.88 -13.04
C LYS A 242 2.50 15.03 -12.45
N GLU A 243 2.23 14.94 -11.17
CA GLU A 243 1.55 15.99 -10.38
C GLU A 243 2.43 16.40 -9.19
N LEU A 244 2.29 17.65 -8.74
CA LEU A 244 3.04 18.16 -7.58
C LEU A 244 2.36 17.80 -6.24
N LEU A 245 1.10 17.39 -6.25
CA LEU A 245 0.41 16.90 -5.06
C LEU A 245 0.77 15.43 -4.81
N GLY A 246 1.97 15.23 -4.28
CA GLY A 246 2.50 13.92 -3.95
C GLY A 246 3.92 14.02 -3.36
N ASP A 247 4.48 12.89 -3.02
CA ASP A 247 5.77 12.75 -2.33
C ASP A 247 6.90 12.15 -3.18
N GLY A 248 6.66 12.01 -4.49
CA GLY A 248 7.55 11.36 -5.46
C GLY A 248 7.24 9.88 -5.71
N GLN A 249 6.42 9.23 -4.87
CA GLN A 249 5.99 7.83 -5.05
C GLN A 249 4.48 7.64 -4.95
N VAL A 250 3.81 8.41 -4.10
CA VAL A 250 2.36 8.32 -3.87
C VAL A 250 1.75 9.69 -4.07
N VAL A 251 0.76 9.80 -4.97
CA VAL A 251 -0.02 11.02 -5.15
C VAL A 251 -0.95 11.24 -3.95
N ALA A 252 -1.23 12.50 -3.62
CA ALA A 252 -2.07 12.86 -2.47
C ALA A 252 -3.47 12.25 -2.56
N THR A 253 -4.06 12.17 -3.76
CA THR A 253 -5.36 11.54 -4.01
C THR A 253 -5.37 10.07 -3.63
N SER A 254 -4.28 9.34 -3.90
CA SER A 254 -4.11 7.95 -3.45
C SER A 254 -3.97 7.85 -1.94
N ALA A 255 -3.12 8.68 -1.33
CA ALA A 255 -2.91 8.67 0.12
C ALA A 255 -4.22 8.95 0.88
N LEU A 256 -5.02 9.90 0.40
CA LEU A 256 -6.35 10.24 0.92
C LEU A 256 -7.38 9.14 0.65
N MET A 257 -7.17 8.25 -0.31
CA MET A 257 -8.20 7.41 -0.90
C MET A 257 -9.35 8.26 -1.44
N ASP A 258 -9.04 9.27 -2.26
CA ASP A 258 -10.04 10.15 -2.84
C ASP A 258 -10.76 9.45 -3.99
N GLU A 259 -12.06 9.27 -3.85
CA GLU A 259 -12.95 8.64 -4.83
C GLU A 259 -13.64 9.66 -5.74
N SER A 260 -13.21 10.93 -5.74
CA SER A 260 -13.69 11.90 -6.72
C SER A 260 -13.22 11.54 -8.12
N ILE A 261 -14.07 11.75 -9.11
CA ILE A 261 -13.79 11.38 -10.51
C ILE A 261 -12.57 12.15 -11.01
N GLY A 262 -11.58 11.40 -11.47
CA GLY A 262 -10.34 11.94 -12.04
C GLY A 262 -9.28 12.32 -11.02
N GLY A 263 -9.51 12.13 -9.72
CA GLY A 263 -8.51 12.42 -8.67
C GLY A 263 -7.97 13.85 -8.70
N LEU A 264 -8.67 14.76 -9.38
CA LEU A 264 -8.32 16.18 -9.44
C LEU A 264 -8.97 16.87 -8.25
N PHE A 265 -8.18 17.57 -7.46
CA PHE A 265 -8.65 18.55 -6.48
C PHE A 265 -9.23 19.78 -7.20
N ALA A 266 -10.26 19.59 -8.01
CA ALA A 266 -11.00 20.68 -8.59
C ALA A 266 -12.11 21.09 -7.62
N ASP A 267 -11.91 22.11 -6.83
CA ASP A 267 -12.90 22.85 -6.00
C ASP A 267 -13.92 22.01 -5.19
N VAL A 268 -13.71 20.70 -5.05
CA VAL A 268 -14.59 19.78 -4.34
C VAL A 268 -13.82 19.13 -3.21
N SER A 269 -14.41 19.10 -2.02
CA SER A 269 -13.83 18.40 -0.86
C SER A 269 -13.54 16.94 -1.23
N PRO A 270 -12.36 16.40 -0.87
CA PRO A 270 -12.01 15.01 -1.12
C PRO A 270 -13.08 14.05 -0.61
N ARG A 271 -13.47 13.08 -1.43
CA ARG A 271 -14.45 12.05 -1.05
C ARG A 271 -13.73 10.78 -0.66
N SER A 272 -13.22 10.74 0.57
CA SER A 272 -12.57 9.54 1.08
C SER A 272 -13.55 8.62 1.80
N PRO A 273 -13.54 7.30 1.54
CA PRO A 273 -14.27 6.32 2.34
C PRO A 273 -13.61 6.07 3.71
N ILE A 274 -12.43 6.65 3.94
CA ILE A 274 -11.71 6.54 5.21
C ILE A 274 -12.10 7.73 6.09
N ALA A 275 -12.62 7.46 7.28
CA ALA A 275 -12.99 8.48 8.25
C ALA A 275 -11.75 9.03 8.97
N TRP A 276 -11.06 9.95 8.32
CA TRP A 276 -9.87 10.59 8.86
C TRP A 276 -10.19 11.44 10.09
N SER A 277 -9.42 11.25 11.16
CA SER A 277 -9.45 12.13 12.35
C SER A 277 -8.66 13.42 12.12
N GLY A 278 -7.65 13.37 11.27
CA GLY A 278 -6.88 14.52 10.81
C GLY A 278 -6.02 14.17 9.61
N VAL A 279 -5.75 15.18 8.77
CA VAL A 279 -4.92 15.07 7.57
C VAL A 279 -3.89 16.19 7.58
N MET A 280 -2.61 15.84 7.51
CA MET A 280 -1.49 16.78 7.45
C MET A 280 -0.73 16.61 6.14
N MET A 281 -0.50 17.75 5.46
CA MET A 281 0.28 17.81 4.22
C MET A 281 1.64 18.40 4.50
N ILE A 282 2.71 17.66 4.26
CA ILE A 282 4.08 18.01 4.60
C ILE A 282 4.93 18.16 3.34
N PHE A 283 5.80 19.15 3.29
CA PHE A 283 6.79 19.30 2.22
C PHE A 283 7.95 18.31 2.43
N ALA A 284 7.79 17.10 1.94
CA ALA A 284 8.80 16.05 2.06
C ALA A 284 8.69 15.02 0.96
N LYS A 285 9.83 14.39 0.63
CA LYS A 285 9.86 13.18 -0.20
C LYS A 285 9.39 11.97 0.60
N HIS A 286 8.96 10.94 -0.11
CA HIS A 286 8.39 9.71 0.45
C HIS A 286 9.18 9.13 1.63
N LEU A 287 10.51 9.00 1.48
CA LEU A 287 11.37 8.43 2.53
C LEU A 287 11.77 9.42 3.61
N ASP A 288 11.63 10.73 3.35
CA ASP A 288 12.03 11.78 4.28
C ASP A 288 10.90 12.16 5.25
N LEU A 289 9.66 11.73 4.98
CA LEU A 289 8.50 12.03 5.82
C LEU A 289 8.70 11.62 7.28
N THR A 290 9.33 10.47 7.52
CA THR A 290 9.58 9.94 8.87
C THR A 290 10.64 10.76 9.67
N ARG A 291 11.39 11.62 9.00
CA ARG A 291 12.45 12.46 9.60
C ARG A 291 12.07 13.94 9.60
N ASN A 292 10.87 14.27 9.12
CA ASN A 292 10.42 15.64 9.00
C ASN A 292 10.01 16.21 10.37
N ASP A 293 10.46 17.42 10.70
CA ASP A 293 10.21 18.06 12.02
C ASP A 293 8.72 18.34 12.23
N GLU A 294 7.97 18.72 11.18
CA GLU A 294 6.52 18.92 11.27
C GLU A 294 5.81 17.60 11.62
N PHE A 295 6.26 16.47 11.02
CA PHE A 295 5.74 15.16 11.38
C PHE A 295 6.01 14.85 12.85
N VAL A 296 7.27 14.99 13.30
CA VAL A 296 7.65 14.67 14.68
C VAL A 296 6.86 15.53 15.68
N THR A 297 6.70 16.82 15.39
CA THR A 297 5.94 17.75 16.26
C THR A 297 4.46 17.34 16.33
N ASN A 298 3.82 17.11 15.17
CA ASN A 298 2.40 16.70 15.15
C ASN A 298 2.19 15.32 15.76
N LEU A 299 3.11 14.37 15.54
CA LEU A 299 3.07 13.07 16.16
C LEU A 299 3.07 13.17 17.69
N SER A 300 3.92 14.06 18.24
CA SER A 300 3.97 14.28 19.68
C SER A 300 2.61 14.71 20.23
N PHE A 301 1.91 15.63 19.56
CA PHE A 301 0.55 16.03 19.95
C PHE A 301 -0.47 14.89 19.85
N ILE A 302 -0.40 14.08 18.78
CA ILE A 302 -1.31 12.93 18.59
C ILE A 302 -1.14 11.91 19.71
N LEU A 303 0.10 11.63 20.11
CA LEU A 303 0.42 10.63 21.12
C LEU A 303 0.16 11.14 22.57
N ASP A 304 0.19 12.46 22.78
CA ASP A 304 0.07 13.11 24.08
C ASP A 304 -1.38 13.47 24.48
N ASP A 305 -2.39 12.93 23.79
CA ASP A 305 -3.82 13.21 24.04
C ASP A 305 -4.29 12.89 25.50
N GLN A 306 -3.36 12.48 26.36
CA GLN A 306 -3.55 12.24 27.80
C GLN A 306 -2.96 13.36 28.70
N GLY A 307 -2.48 14.48 28.15
CA GLY A 307 -2.13 15.65 28.96
C GLY A 307 -0.82 15.56 29.73
N ILE A 308 0.13 14.71 29.33
CA ILE A 308 1.47 14.67 29.96
C ILE A 308 2.19 16.01 29.76
N LEU A 309 1.97 16.72 28.65
CA LEU A 309 2.53 18.06 28.40
C LEU A 309 1.78 19.19 29.17
N GLN A 310 0.61 18.96 29.73
CA GLN A 310 -0.07 19.98 30.55
C GLN A 310 0.62 20.21 31.90
N GLY A 311 1.47 19.29 32.34
CA GLY A 311 2.27 19.44 33.55
C GLY A 311 3.58 20.20 33.41
N LEU A 312 3.94 20.64 32.19
CA LEU A 312 5.16 21.37 31.88
C LEU A 312 4.94 22.86 31.54
N ARG A 313 3.76 23.42 31.86
CA ARG A 313 3.49 24.86 31.78
C ARG A 313 3.56 25.53 33.15
#